data_89246b7ec0b65bf53ee1362b0cccd279
#
_entry.id   89246b7ec0b65bf53ee1362b0cccd279
#
_cell.length_a   1.000
_cell.length_b   1.000
_cell.length_c   1.000
_cell.angle_alpha   90.00
_cell.angle_beta   90.00
_cell.angle_gamma   90.00
#
_symmetry.space_group_name_H-M   'P 1'
#
loop_
_entity.id
_entity.type
_entity.pdbx_description
1 polymer ?
#
loop_
_entity_poly.entity_id
_entity_poly.type
_entity_poly.pdbx_seq_one_letter_code
_entity_poly.pdbx_strand_id
1 'polypeptide(L)'
;IVAVLGAGNMGTAVAQVLADNGNEVRIWNWEGDHAPLKNIEKHCENKKYLPGVKLSKNIIPKKKIEEALNGAEVVFFVVPSGVMEHTISFAARSIKHNAVLVDISKGIEPQSLRLIPHIIIKHVRPELKKNVVTVSGPAIAGQMVTKQFTAMNIASKNKKAIKKVIDVFSNEYIKLVPTNDVIGEEVGGSFKNVYAIAV
;
A
#
# COMPACT_ATOMS: atom_id res chain seq x y z
N ILE A 1 6.66 -10.86 -7.44
CA ILE A 1 7.03 -10.32 -6.12
C ILE A 1 6.37 -8.97 -5.95
N VAL A 2 5.72 -8.79 -4.81
CA VAL A 2 5.09 -7.52 -4.42
C VAL A 2 5.70 -7.05 -3.09
N ALA A 3 6.06 -5.77 -2.98
CA ALA A 3 6.51 -5.19 -1.73
C ALA A 3 5.38 -4.39 -1.06
N VAL A 4 5.28 -4.48 0.27
CA VAL A 4 4.39 -3.67 1.10
C VAL A 4 5.23 -2.90 2.11
N LEU A 5 5.24 -1.60 2.00
CA LEU A 5 5.97 -0.70 2.89
C LEU A 5 5.00 -0.14 3.94
N GLY A 6 5.14 -0.62 5.17
CA GLY A 6 4.28 -0.37 6.31
C GLY A 6 3.55 -1.64 6.78
N ALA A 7 3.88 -2.11 7.98
CA ALA A 7 3.26 -3.29 8.61
C ALA A 7 2.26 -2.88 9.72
N GLY A 8 1.56 -1.78 9.52
CA GLY A 8 0.42 -1.37 10.33
C GLY A 8 -0.82 -2.23 10.05
N ASN A 9 -1.97 -1.82 10.58
CA ASN A 9 -3.25 -2.52 10.39
C ASN A 9 -3.57 -2.69 8.89
N MET A 10 -3.65 -1.59 8.13
CA MET A 10 -3.97 -1.64 6.70
C MET A 10 -2.88 -2.34 5.87
N GLY A 11 -1.59 -2.08 6.16
CA GLY A 11 -0.50 -2.73 5.42
C GLY A 11 -0.48 -4.25 5.59
N THR A 12 -0.82 -4.75 6.79
CA THR A 12 -0.96 -6.18 7.05
C THR A 12 -2.15 -6.76 6.27
N ALA A 13 -3.29 -6.05 6.22
CA ALA A 13 -4.45 -6.49 5.45
C ALA A 13 -4.18 -6.51 3.94
N VAL A 14 -3.52 -5.47 3.41
CA VAL A 14 -3.09 -5.42 2.00
C VAL A 14 -2.14 -6.59 1.68
N ALA A 15 -1.16 -6.86 2.56
CA ALA A 15 -0.24 -7.98 2.38
C ALA A 15 -0.98 -9.33 2.35
N GLN A 16 -2.00 -9.50 3.21
CA GLN A 16 -2.81 -10.73 3.23
C GLN A 16 -3.59 -10.90 1.92
N VAL A 17 -4.27 -9.86 1.44
CA VAL A 17 -5.01 -9.91 0.15
C VAL A 17 -4.08 -10.26 -1.02
N LEU A 18 -2.91 -9.63 -1.08
CA LEU A 18 -1.90 -9.92 -2.10
C LEU A 18 -1.41 -11.37 -2.03
N ALA A 19 -1.21 -11.89 -0.82
CA ALA A 19 -0.80 -13.27 -0.61
C ALA A 19 -1.91 -14.28 -0.93
N ASP A 20 -3.18 -13.96 -0.66
CA ASP A 20 -4.33 -14.76 -1.04
C ASP A 20 -4.46 -14.89 -2.57
N ASN A 21 -4.00 -13.89 -3.32
CA ASN A 21 -3.90 -13.91 -4.78
C ASN A 21 -2.65 -14.65 -5.30
N GLY A 22 -1.93 -15.36 -4.44
CA GLY A 22 -0.77 -16.18 -4.83
C GLY A 22 0.54 -15.42 -5.01
N ASN A 23 0.60 -14.13 -4.63
CA ASN A 23 1.84 -13.37 -4.73
C ASN A 23 2.83 -13.74 -3.60
N GLU A 24 4.14 -13.69 -3.89
CA GLU A 24 5.17 -13.55 -2.88
C GLU A 24 5.16 -12.09 -2.40
N VAL A 25 4.84 -11.86 -1.13
CA VAL A 25 4.70 -10.54 -0.53
C VAL A 25 5.83 -10.29 0.45
N ARG A 26 6.62 -9.26 0.20
CA ARG A 26 7.66 -8.80 1.11
C ARG A 26 7.16 -7.59 1.88
N ILE A 27 6.96 -7.76 3.19
CA ILE A 27 6.48 -6.69 4.06
C ILE A 27 7.61 -6.09 4.88
N TRP A 28 7.67 -4.75 4.89
CA TRP A 28 8.65 -4.00 5.66
C TRP A 28 7.95 -3.04 6.63
N ASN A 29 8.60 -2.75 7.75
CA ASN A 29 8.22 -1.69 8.67
C ASN A 29 9.45 -0.88 9.11
N TRP A 30 9.25 0.37 9.54
CA TRP A 30 10.33 1.23 9.96
C TRP A 30 11.08 0.72 11.19
N GLU A 31 12.33 1.15 11.36
CA GLU A 31 13.27 0.59 12.36
C GLU A 31 12.80 0.76 13.81
N GLY A 32 12.04 1.82 14.12
CA GLY A 32 11.49 2.07 15.45
C GLY A 32 10.37 1.12 15.86
N ASP A 33 9.83 0.29 14.94
CA ASP A 33 8.78 -0.68 15.25
C ASP A 33 8.93 -2.00 14.48
N HIS A 34 9.84 -2.84 14.95
CA HIS A 34 10.05 -4.17 14.38
C HIS A 34 9.13 -5.26 14.99
N ALA A 35 8.28 -4.92 15.96
CA ALA A 35 7.41 -5.91 16.61
C ALA A 35 6.46 -6.61 15.62
N PRO A 36 5.81 -5.92 14.66
CA PRO A 36 5.00 -6.58 13.63
C PRO A 36 5.77 -7.61 12.84
N LEU A 37 6.97 -7.27 12.36
CA LEU A 37 7.79 -8.15 11.54
C LEU A 37 8.21 -9.42 12.30
N LYS A 38 8.62 -9.26 13.57
CA LYS A 38 8.97 -10.40 14.44
C LYS A 38 7.78 -11.33 14.70
N ASN A 39 6.58 -10.75 14.88
CA ASN A 39 5.35 -11.54 15.10
C ASN A 39 4.96 -12.29 13.84
N ILE A 40 5.03 -11.66 12.67
CA ILE A 40 4.74 -12.32 11.39
C ILE A 40 5.72 -13.46 11.16
N GLU A 41 7.01 -13.24 11.37
CA GLU A 41 8.06 -14.24 11.19
C GLU A 41 7.86 -15.47 12.08
N LYS A 42 7.56 -15.27 13.38
CA LYS A 42 7.47 -16.35 14.37
C LYS A 42 6.11 -17.04 14.42
N HIS A 43 5.05 -16.29 14.19
CA HIS A 43 3.68 -16.74 14.49
C HIS A 43 2.72 -16.69 13.29
N CYS A 44 3.15 -16.15 12.13
CA CYS A 44 2.27 -15.80 11.01
C CYS A 44 1.07 -14.97 11.49
N GLU A 45 1.32 -13.96 12.31
CA GLU A 45 0.31 -13.08 12.89
C GLU A 45 0.91 -11.71 13.18
N ASN A 46 0.17 -10.64 13.00
CA ASN A 46 0.56 -9.31 13.46
C ASN A 46 -0.22 -8.96 14.73
N LYS A 47 0.23 -9.45 15.88
CA LYS A 47 -0.45 -9.28 17.18
C LYS A 47 -0.64 -7.83 17.59
N LYS A 48 0.24 -6.93 17.13
CA LYS A 48 0.20 -5.51 17.50
C LYS A 48 -0.92 -4.76 16.78
N TYR A 49 -1.07 -4.99 15.48
CA TYR A 49 -1.93 -4.18 14.64
C TYR A 49 -3.16 -4.92 14.08
N LEU A 50 -3.10 -6.24 13.99
CA LEU A 50 -4.18 -7.06 13.47
C LEU A 50 -4.24 -8.41 14.23
N PRO A 51 -4.54 -8.36 15.54
CA PRO A 51 -4.54 -9.55 16.39
C PRO A 51 -5.63 -10.55 15.98
N GLY A 52 -5.37 -11.84 16.22
CA GLY A 52 -6.31 -12.94 15.96
C GLY A 52 -6.41 -13.35 14.50
N VAL A 53 -5.64 -12.75 13.59
CA VAL A 53 -5.66 -13.08 12.16
C VAL A 53 -4.44 -13.92 11.81
N LYS A 54 -4.68 -15.16 11.34
CA LYS A 54 -3.61 -16.02 10.81
C LYS A 54 -3.25 -15.56 9.41
N LEU A 55 -2.00 -15.15 9.24
CA LEU A 55 -1.49 -14.64 7.98
C LEU A 55 -0.90 -15.75 7.10
N SER A 56 -0.93 -15.53 5.80
CA SER A 56 -0.31 -16.42 4.81
C SER A 56 1.20 -16.53 5.00
N LYS A 57 1.75 -17.70 4.76
CA LYS A 57 3.20 -17.94 4.74
C LYS A 57 3.90 -17.27 3.55
N ASN A 58 3.14 -16.83 2.54
CA ASN A 58 3.68 -16.06 1.42
C ASN A 58 4.02 -14.61 1.80
N ILE A 59 3.70 -14.18 3.04
CA ILE A 59 4.09 -12.88 3.58
C ILE A 59 5.44 -13.04 4.28
N ILE A 60 6.46 -12.47 3.68
CA ILE A 60 7.85 -12.58 4.12
C ILE A 60 8.29 -11.24 4.72
N PRO A 61 8.47 -11.15 6.05
CA PRO A 61 8.92 -9.93 6.69
C PRO A 61 10.38 -9.61 6.34
N LYS A 62 10.67 -8.36 6.07
CA LYS A 62 12.00 -7.83 5.76
C LYS A 62 12.34 -6.67 6.69
N LYS A 63 13.51 -6.71 7.32
CA LYS A 63 13.96 -5.65 8.22
C LYS A 63 14.52 -4.45 7.48
N LYS A 64 15.17 -4.69 6.33
CA LYS A 64 15.73 -3.64 5.47
C LYS A 64 14.79 -3.38 4.30
N ILE A 65 14.57 -2.10 4.00
CA ILE A 65 13.66 -1.69 2.93
C ILE A 65 14.17 -2.18 1.56
N GLU A 66 15.49 -2.22 1.36
CA GLU A 66 16.12 -2.71 0.13
C GLU A 66 15.81 -4.19 -0.11
N GLU A 67 15.77 -5.00 0.97
CA GLU A 67 15.43 -6.41 0.87
C GLU A 67 13.97 -6.63 0.47
N ALA A 68 13.06 -5.76 0.97
CA ALA A 68 11.67 -5.80 0.57
C ALA A 68 11.49 -5.42 -0.90
N LEU A 69 12.24 -4.43 -1.37
CA LEU A 69 12.14 -3.87 -2.72
C LEU A 69 12.87 -4.70 -3.79
N ASN A 70 13.81 -5.57 -3.40
CA ASN A 70 14.63 -6.32 -4.35
C ASN A 70 13.76 -7.19 -5.26
N GLY A 71 13.74 -6.89 -6.56
CA GLY A 71 12.96 -7.60 -7.56
C GLY A 71 11.45 -7.33 -7.54
N ALA A 72 10.95 -6.49 -6.63
CA ALA A 72 9.53 -6.16 -6.54
C ALA A 72 9.04 -5.45 -7.82
N GLU A 73 7.95 -5.95 -8.37
CA GLU A 73 7.34 -5.40 -9.57
C GLU A 73 6.20 -4.41 -9.27
N VAL A 74 5.62 -4.53 -8.09
CA VAL A 74 4.62 -3.62 -7.55
C VAL A 74 5.01 -3.30 -6.11
N VAL A 75 4.97 -2.04 -5.74
CA VAL A 75 5.32 -1.55 -4.40
C VAL A 75 4.14 -0.78 -3.83
N PHE A 76 3.57 -1.31 -2.76
CA PHE A 76 2.49 -0.65 -2.02
C PHE A 76 3.06 0.19 -0.89
N PHE A 77 2.75 1.48 -0.89
CA PHE A 77 3.03 2.40 0.21
C PHE A 77 1.79 2.45 1.10
N VAL A 78 1.93 1.96 2.33
CA VAL A 78 0.84 1.87 3.31
C VAL A 78 1.32 2.43 4.65
N VAL A 79 1.88 3.63 4.60
CA VAL A 79 2.41 4.36 5.74
C VAL A 79 1.57 5.62 6.01
N PRO A 80 1.61 6.19 7.22
CA PRO A 80 0.96 7.49 7.48
C PRO A 80 1.49 8.58 6.54
N SER A 81 0.62 9.51 6.11
CA SER A 81 0.97 10.60 5.17
C SER A 81 2.16 11.44 5.63
N GLY A 82 2.25 11.72 6.93
CA GLY A 82 3.35 12.52 7.52
C GLY A 82 4.74 11.86 7.47
N VAL A 83 4.85 10.56 7.17
CA VAL A 83 6.14 9.87 7.02
C VAL A 83 6.41 9.42 5.59
N MET A 84 5.51 9.74 4.65
CA MET A 84 5.64 9.29 3.26
C MET A 84 6.90 9.83 2.59
N GLU A 85 7.19 11.13 2.73
CA GLU A 85 8.36 11.74 2.09
C GLU A 85 9.66 11.09 2.60
N HIS A 86 9.75 10.83 3.90
CA HIS A 86 10.86 10.09 4.49
C HIS A 86 10.96 8.68 3.91
N THR A 87 9.87 7.91 3.91
CA THR A 87 9.84 6.53 3.41
C THR A 87 10.27 6.45 1.94
N ILE A 88 9.72 7.32 1.07
CA ILE A 88 10.05 7.28 -0.35
C ILE A 88 11.49 7.71 -0.62
N SER A 89 12.05 8.64 0.16
CA SER A 89 13.45 9.08 0.00
C SER A 89 14.45 7.92 0.21
N PHE A 90 14.18 7.02 1.14
CA PHE A 90 14.97 5.79 1.34
C PHE A 90 14.67 4.72 0.28
N ALA A 91 13.39 4.52 -0.05
CA ALA A 91 12.96 3.49 -0.99
C ALA A 91 13.43 3.75 -2.43
N ALA A 92 13.46 5.01 -2.88
CA ALA A 92 13.54 5.40 -4.29
C ALA A 92 14.73 4.79 -5.06
N ARG A 93 15.87 4.62 -4.39
CA ARG A 93 17.09 4.08 -5.02
C ARG A 93 17.00 2.58 -5.29
N SER A 94 16.24 1.85 -4.45
CA SER A 94 16.11 0.38 -4.49
C SER A 94 14.90 -0.09 -5.29
N ILE A 95 14.03 0.83 -5.71
CA ILE A 95 12.86 0.51 -6.54
C ILE A 95 13.32 0.12 -7.95
N LYS A 96 12.83 -1.01 -8.45
CA LYS A 96 13.07 -1.50 -9.81
C LYS A 96 12.56 -0.47 -10.84
N HIS A 97 13.33 -0.24 -11.92
CA HIS A 97 13.09 0.83 -12.91
C HIS A 97 11.73 0.78 -13.62
N ASN A 98 11.06 -0.37 -13.64
CA ASN A 98 9.74 -0.56 -14.27
C ASN A 98 8.65 -0.97 -13.26
N ALA A 99 8.90 -0.82 -11.97
CA ALA A 99 7.91 -1.13 -10.94
C ALA A 99 6.70 -0.19 -11.03
N VAL A 100 5.56 -0.68 -10.56
CA VAL A 100 4.37 0.15 -10.31
C VAL A 100 4.35 0.53 -8.84
N LEU A 101 4.10 1.79 -8.56
CA LEU A 101 4.09 2.37 -7.22
C LEU A 101 2.65 2.67 -6.83
N VAL A 102 2.16 2.00 -5.80
CA VAL A 102 0.77 2.10 -5.37
C VAL A 102 0.71 2.84 -4.05
N ASP A 103 0.03 3.97 -4.03
CA ASP A 103 -0.31 4.68 -2.81
C ASP A 103 -1.67 4.21 -2.29
N ILE A 104 -1.70 3.75 -1.03
CA ILE A 104 -2.94 3.48 -0.27
C ILE A 104 -2.99 4.38 0.98
N SER A 105 -2.03 5.27 1.15
CA SER A 105 -2.00 6.20 2.27
C SER A 105 -3.16 7.19 2.16
N LYS A 106 -3.66 7.62 3.30
CA LYS A 106 -4.77 8.58 3.33
C LYS A 106 -4.28 9.94 3.78
N GLY A 107 -4.72 10.96 3.08
CA GLY A 107 -4.50 12.33 3.51
C GLY A 107 -3.56 13.13 2.62
N ILE A 108 -3.41 14.35 3.03
CA ILE A 108 -2.50 15.35 2.47
C ILE A 108 -1.26 15.36 3.35
N GLU A 109 -0.08 15.47 2.79
CA GLU A 109 1.15 15.59 3.58
C GLU A 109 1.10 16.90 4.41
N PRO A 110 1.24 16.81 5.76
CA PRO A 110 0.92 17.94 6.64
C PRO A 110 1.83 19.18 6.48
N GLN A 111 3.08 19.00 6.09
CA GLN A 111 4.05 20.09 6.00
C GLN A 111 3.97 20.84 4.67
N SER A 112 3.90 20.10 3.54
CA SER A 112 3.89 20.69 2.21
C SER A 112 2.48 20.91 1.65
N LEU A 113 1.45 20.38 2.32
CA LEU A 113 0.06 20.35 1.87
C LEU A 113 -0.12 19.73 0.47
N ARG A 114 0.76 18.81 0.10
CA ARG A 114 0.73 18.13 -1.19
C ARG A 114 0.03 16.79 -1.09
N LEU A 115 -0.61 16.41 -2.17
CA LEU A 115 -1.15 15.05 -2.36
C LEU A 115 0.00 14.03 -2.39
N ILE A 116 -0.21 12.86 -1.80
CA ILE A 116 0.82 11.82 -1.66
C ILE A 116 1.43 11.38 -3.00
N PRO A 117 0.66 11.20 -4.09
CA PRO A 117 1.28 10.87 -5.39
C PRO A 117 2.30 11.92 -5.87
N HIS A 118 2.08 13.20 -5.57
CA HIS A 118 3.04 14.25 -5.92
C HIS A 118 4.35 14.12 -5.13
N ILE A 119 4.26 13.70 -3.85
CA ILE A 119 5.44 13.41 -3.03
C ILE A 119 6.23 12.25 -3.63
N ILE A 120 5.56 11.16 -3.98
CA ILE A 120 6.19 10.00 -4.60
C ILE A 120 6.88 10.41 -5.92
N ILE A 121 6.16 11.11 -6.81
CA ILE A 121 6.67 11.58 -8.11
C ILE A 121 7.90 12.48 -7.98
N LYS A 122 7.99 13.29 -6.91
CA LYS A 122 9.14 14.18 -6.65
C LYS A 122 10.42 13.40 -6.38
N HIS A 123 10.33 12.25 -5.71
CA HIS A 123 11.48 11.50 -5.22
C HIS A 123 11.94 10.35 -6.12
N VAL A 124 11.09 9.87 -7.02
CA VAL A 124 11.42 8.74 -7.90
C VAL A 124 12.07 9.19 -9.21
N ARG A 125 12.77 8.25 -9.83
CA ARG A 125 13.37 8.43 -11.16
C ARG A 125 12.30 8.78 -12.21
N PRO A 126 12.67 9.51 -13.29
CA PRO A 126 11.72 9.96 -14.32
C PRO A 126 10.85 8.84 -14.90
N GLU A 127 11.44 7.66 -15.12
CA GLU A 127 10.76 6.49 -15.70
C GLU A 127 9.61 5.97 -14.85
N LEU A 128 9.73 6.11 -13.52
CA LEU A 128 8.74 5.62 -12.55
C LEU A 128 7.57 6.59 -12.35
N LYS A 129 7.73 7.87 -12.69
CA LYS A 129 6.71 8.91 -12.43
C LYS A 129 5.35 8.57 -13.05
N LYS A 130 5.35 7.99 -14.25
CA LYS A 130 4.14 7.57 -14.95
C LYS A 130 3.50 6.30 -14.37
N ASN A 131 4.20 5.58 -13.51
CA ASN A 131 3.77 4.31 -12.93
C ASN A 131 3.20 4.48 -11.52
N VAL A 132 2.95 5.71 -11.08
CA VAL A 132 2.31 5.99 -9.80
C VAL A 132 0.80 5.79 -9.94
N VAL A 133 0.24 5.05 -9.01
CA VAL A 133 -1.17 4.67 -8.94
C VAL A 133 -1.68 4.95 -7.53
N THR A 134 -2.87 5.48 -7.41
CA THR A 134 -3.56 5.69 -6.12
C THR A 134 -4.69 4.69 -5.97
N VAL A 135 -4.83 4.12 -4.78
CA VAL A 135 -5.98 3.28 -4.41
C VAL A 135 -6.61 3.82 -3.14
N SER A 136 -7.89 4.16 -3.21
CA SER A 136 -8.64 4.69 -2.07
C SER A 136 -10.07 4.15 -2.04
N GLY A 137 -10.72 4.24 -0.89
CA GLY A 137 -12.10 3.79 -0.72
C GLY A 137 -12.45 3.48 0.73
N PRO A 138 -13.70 3.03 0.97
CA PRO A 138 -14.20 2.68 2.30
C PRO A 138 -13.66 1.32 2.78
N ALA A 139 -12.32 1.13 2.73
CA ALA A 139 -11.68 -0.10 3.13
C ALA A 139 -11.41 -0.12 4.65
N ILE A 140 -11.76 -1.24 5.28
CA ILE A 140 -11.49 -1.54 6.69
C ILE A 140 -10.64 -2.81 6.75
N ALA A 141 -9.45 -2.71 7.36
CA ALA A 141 -8.48 -3.80 7.37
C ALA A 141 -9.06 -5.13 7.92
N GLY A 142 -9.83 -5.07 9.02
CA GLY A 142 -10.49 -6.25 9.58
C GLY A 142 -11.50 -6.92 8.64
N GLN A 143 -12.21 -6.13 7.84
CA GLN A 143 -13.15 -6.65 6.85
C GLN A 143 -12.41 -7.30 5.66
N MET A 144 -11.31 -6.70 5.22
CA MET A 144 -10.51 -7.25 4.12
C MET A 144 -9.93 -8.63 4.48
N VAL A 145 -9.38 -8.81 5.68
CA VAL A 145 -8.79 -10.10 6.10
C VAL A 145 -9.82 -11.17 6.43
N THR A 146 -11.07 -10.77 6.73
CA THR A 146 -12.21 -11.69 6.86
C THR A 146 -12.95 -11.92 5.55
N LYS A 147 -12.36 -11.47 4.42
CA LYS A 147 -12.86 -11.66 3.05
C LYS A 147 -14.25 -11.04 2.82
N GLN A 148 -14.59 -9.97 3.56
CA GLN A 148 -15.80 -9.21 3.29
C GLN A 148 -15.60 -8.37 2.03
N PHE A 149 -16.64 -8.30 1.20
CA PHE A 149 -16.60 -7.56 -0.05
C PHE A 149 -16.21 -6.10 0.19
N THR A 150 -15.15 -5.65 -0.47
CA THR A 150 -14.60 -4.31 -0.38
C THR A 150 -14.37 -3.75 -1.77
N ALA A 151 -15.05 -2.67 -2.11
CA ALA A 151 -14.83 -1.94 -3.34
C ALA A 151 -13.99 -0.69 -3.08
N MET A 152 -12.99 -0.46 -3.91
CA MET A 152 -12.12 0.71 -3.87
C MET A 152 -11.92 1.26 -5.28
N ASN A 153 -11.64 2.55 -5.39
CA ASN A 153 -11.21 3.13 -6.65
C ASN A 153 -9.71 2.94 -6.86
N ILE A 154 -9.31 2.89 -8.12
CA ILE A 154 -7.91 2.90 -8.53
C ILE A 154 -7.69 3.98 -9.58
N ALA A 155 -6.81 4.93 -9.31
CA ALA A 155 -6.59 6.09 -10.17
C ALA A 155 -5.16 6.17 -10.70
N SER A 156 -5.01 6.35 -12.00
CA SER A 156 -3.77 6.69 -12.68
C SER A 156 -4.05 7.11 -14.12
N LYS A 157 -3.17 7.91 -14.70
CA LYS A 157 -3.17 8.17 -16.16
C LYS A 157 -2.58 6.99 -16.95
N ASN A 158 -1.88 6.06 -16.30
CA ASN A 158 -1.26 4.89 -16.94
C ASN A 158 -2.16 3.65 -16.81
N LYS A 159 -2.94 3.35 -17.84
CA LYS A 159 -3.83 2.18 -17.89
C LYS A 159 -3.09 0.85 -17.69
N LYS A 160 -1.82 0.72 -18.13
CA LYS A 160 -1.02 -0.49 -17.94
C LYS A 160 -0.66 -0.69 -16.46
N ALA A 161 -0.34 0.41 -15.76
CA ALA A 161 -0.08 0.36 -14.32
C ALA A 161 -1.35 -0.01 -13.54
N ILE A 162 -2.51 0.58 -13.87
CA ILE A 162 -3.81 0.21 -13.30
C ILE A 162 -4.07 -1.29 -13.49
N LYS A 163 -3.93 -1.79 -14.73
CA LYS A 163 -4.15 -3.22 -15.02
C LYS A 163 -3.26 -4.11 -14.16
N LYS A 164 -1.96 -3.78 -14.06
CA LYS A 164 -1.01 -4.56 -13.27
C LYS A 164 -1.39 -4.63 -11.79
N VAL A 165 -1.90 -3.53 -11.21
CA VAL A 165 -2.38 -3.52 -9.82
C VAL A 165 -3.66 -4.32 -9.67
N ILE A 166 -4.61 -4.21 -10.60
CA ILE A 166 -5.83 -5.02 -10.60
C ILE A 166 -5.47 -6.51 -10.64
N ASP A 167 -4.56 -6.92 -11.52
CA ASP A 167 -4.15 -8.32 -11.69
C ASP A 167 -3.53 -8.92 -10.41
N VAL A 168 -2.86 -8.13 -9.57
CA VAL A 168 -2.25 -8.64 -8.33
C VAL A 168 -3.12 -8.46 -7.09
N PHE A 169 -4.04 -7.48 -7.07
CA PHE A 169 -4.74 -7.09 -5.84
C PHE A 169 -6.25 -7.34 -5.86
N SER A 170 -6.90 -7.39 -7.04
CA SER A 170 -8.34 -7.73 -7.12
C SER A 170 -8.57 -9.23 -7.05
N ASN A 171 -9.69 -9.61 -6.44
CA ASN A 171 -10.17 -10.99 -6.34
C ASN A 171 -11.70 -11.02 -6.15
N GLU A 172 -12.26 -12.13 -5.67
CA GLU A 172 -13.70 -12.29 -5.45
C GLU A 172 -14.27 -11.34 -4.37
N TYR A 173 -13.45 -10.89 -3.41
CA TYR A 173 -13.87 -9.98 -2.33
C TYR A 173 -13.22 -8.59 -2.38
N ILE A 174 -12.24 -8.36 -3.24
CA ILE A 174 -11.63 -7.03 -3.48
C ILE A 174 -11.90 -6.59 -4.92
N LYS A 175 -12.68 -5.53 -5.06
CA LYS A 175 -13.00 -4.91 -6.35
C LYS A 175 -12.28 -3.58 -6.50
N LEU A 176 -11.48 -3.41 -7.56
CA LEU A 176 -10.92 -2.12 -7.93
C LEU A 176 -11.66 -1.53 -9.13
N VAL A 177 -12.14 -0.29 -8.99
CA VAL A 177 -12.87 0.46 -10.03
C VAL A 177 -11.93 1.51 -10.61
N PRO A 178 -11.53 1.40 -11.90
CA PRO A 178 -10.55 2.30 -12.48
C PRO A 178 -11.12 3.69 -12.80
N THR A 179 -10.32 4.72 -12.53
CA THR A 179 -10.56 6.11 -12.94
C THR A 179 -9.26 6.76 -13.42
N ASN A 180 -9.35 7.88 -14.13
CA ASN A 180 -8.22 8.71 -14.49
C ASN A 180 -8.12 10.00 -13.64
N ASP A 181 -9.09 10.23 -12.77
CA ASP A 181 -9.13 11.37 -11.86
C ASP A 181 -8.34 11.09 -10.57
N VAL A 182 -7.03 11.25 -10.65
CA VAL A 182 -6.12 11.05 -9.50
C VAL A 182 -6.36 12.10 -8.41
N ILE A 183 -6.69 13.34 -8.79
CA ILE A 183 -6.89 14.43 -7.83
C ILE A 183 -8.18 14.20 -7.05
N GLY A 184 -9.28 13.93 -7.75
CA GLY A 184 -10.57 13.67 -7.11
C GLY A 184 -10.51 12.46 -6.18
N GLU A 185 -9.76 11.40 -6.55
CA GLU A 185 -9.58 10.22 -5.72
C GLU A 185 -8.82 10.53 -4.42
N GLU A 186 -7.72 11.28 -4.50
CA GLU A 186 -6.92 11.68 -3.35
C GLU A 186 -7.68 12.61 -2.40
N VAL A 187 -8.37 13.60 -2.95
CA VAL A 187 -9.20 14.55 -2.18
C VAL A 187 -10.34 13.81 -1.50
N GLY A 188 -11.08 12.98 -2.23
CA GLY A 188 -12.16 12.16 -1.68
C GLY A 188 -11.71 11.23 -0.57
N GLY A 189 -10.58 10.55 -0.75
CA GLY A 189 -9.96 9.69 0.25
C GLY A 189 -9.54 10.43 1.52
N SER A 190 -9.03 11.66 1.37
CA SER A 190 -8.58 12.51 2.48
C SER A 190 -9.76 13.03 3.31
N PHE A 191 -10.85 13.44 2.67
CA PHE A 191 -12.02 14.04 3.34
C PHE A 191 -13.07 13.02 3.80
N LYS A 192 -12.97 11.76 3.42
CA LYS A 192 -13.98 10.75 3.74
C LYS A 192 -14.31 10.65 5.24
N ASN A 193 -13.31 10.79 6.11
CA ASN A 193 -13.52 10.71 7.56
C ASN A 193 -14.23 11.95 8.11
N VAL A 194 -14.04 13.11 7.50
CA VAL A 194 -14.77 14.35 7.85
C VAL A 194 -16.25 14.16 7.57
N TYR A 195 -16.59 13.63 6.40
CA TYR A 195 -17.99 13.33 6.05
C TYR A 195 -18.60 12.27 6.96
N ALA A 196 -17.84 11.22 7.32
CA ALA A 196 -18.32 10.16 8.21
C ALA A 196 -18.59 10.65 9.64
N ILE A 197 -17.98 11.76 10.08
CA ILE A 197 -18.22 12.36 11.41
C ILE A 197 -19.40 13.32 11.35
N ALA A 198 -19.66 13.93 10.19
CA ALA A 198 -20.72 14.93 10.00
C ALA A 198 -22.13 14.31 9.82
N VAL A 199 -22.24 13.00 9.71
CA VAL A 199 -23.51 12.24 9.56
C VAL A 199 -23.84 11.52 10.86
#